data_8e039b3e11de630e0f6f77723aca8e13
#
_entry.id   8e039b3e11de630e0f6f77723aca8e13
#
_cell.length_a   1.000
_cell.length_b   1.000
_cell.length_c   1.000
_cell.angle_alpha   90.00
_cell.angle_beta   90.00
_cell.angle_gamma   90.00
#
_symmetry.space_group_name_H-M   'P 1'
#
loop_
_entity.id
_entity.type
_entity.pdbx_description
1 polymer ?
#
loop_
_entity_poly.entity_id
_entity_poly.type
_entity_poly.pdbx_seq_one_letter_code
_entity_poly.pdbx_strand_id
1 'polypeptide(L)'
;MDPYLNVDPGTMSPFQHGEVFVTNDGAETDLDLGHYERFTNIAAKKSDNITTGKIYSDIIKKERKGKYLGKTVQVIPHVTDRIREFIKGDITNEDFVICEIGGTVGDIESLPFVEAIRQFSNLVG
;
A
#
# COMPACT_ATOMS: atom_id res chain seq x y z
N MET A 1 0.46 -4.64 -0.91
CA MET A 1 -0.46 -3.48 -1.00
C MET A 1 -1.89 -3.99 -0.95
N ASP A 2 -2.73 -3.41 -0.10
CA ASP A 2 -4.07 -3.91 0.18
C ASP A 2 -5.13 -2.89 -0.21
N PRO A 3 -5.96 -3.18 -1.23
CA PRO A 3 -6.90 -2.22 -1.79
C PRO A 3 -8.10 -1.86 -0.92
N TYR A 4 -8.31 -2.49 0.23
CA TYR A 4 -9.45 -2.14 1.09
C TYR A 4 -9.32 -0.74 1.73
N LEU A 5 -10.46 -0.15 2.11
CA LEU A 5 -10.52 1.21 2.67
C LEU A 5 -10.11 1.32 4.15
N ASN A 6 -9.98 0.23 4.85
CA ASN A 6 -9.50 0.25 6.23
C ASN A 6 -8.06 0.81 6.29
N VAL A 7 -7.76 1.59 7.30
CA VAL A 7 -6.39 2.12 7.50
C VAL A 7 -5.42 0.97 7.78
N ASP A 8 -5.85 0.01 8.57
CA ASP A 8 -5.16 -1.24 8.84
C ASP A 8 -6.18 -2.36 9.11
N PRO A 9 -5.78 -3.64 9.15
CA PRO A 9 -6.69 -4.76 9.37
C PRO A 9 -7.08 -4.98 10.83
N GLY A 10 -6.53 -4.25 11.79
CA GLY A 10 -6.71 -4.49 13.22
C GLY A 10 -8.15 -4.37 13.72
N THR A 11 -8.99 -3.60 13.02
CA THR A 11 -10.42 -3.44 13.34
C THR A 11 -11.33 -4.33 12.50
N MET A 12 -10.78 -5.11 11.57
CA MET A 12 -11.56 -6.00 10.71
C MET A 12 -11.93 -7.28 11.46
N SER A 13 -13.11 -7.83 11.11
CA SER A 13 -13.56 -9.08 11.69
C SER A 13 -12.62 -10.23 11.28
N PRO A 14 -12.07 -11.00 12.24
CA PRO A 14 -11.24 -12.16 11.92
C PRO A 14 -11.96 -13.22 11.08
N PHE A 15 -13.29 -13.31 11.17
CA PHE A 15 -14.09 -14.24 10.38
C PHE A 15 -14.17 -13.85 8.90
N GLN A 16 -14.04 -12.55 8.59
CA GLN A 16 -14.10 -12.06 7.21
C GLN A 16 -12.70 -11.89 6.60
N HIS A 17 -11.72 -11.52 7.40
CA HIS A 17 -10.40 -11.13 6.92
C HIS A 17 -9.28 -12.11 7.33
N GLY A 18 -9.51 -12.91 8.37
CA GLY A 18 -8.48 -13.76 8.97
C GLY A 18 -7.68 -13.04 10.07
N GLU A 19 -6.57 -13.64 10.43
CA GLU A 19 -5.69 -13.12 11.47
C GLU A 19 -4.85 -11.94 10.98
N VAL A 20 -4.44 -11.11 11.92
CA VAL A 20 -3.58 -9.95 11.70
C VAL A 20 -2.14 -10.30 12.08
N PHE A 21 -1.18 -9.87 11.28
CA PHE A 21 0.23 -9.92 11.62
C PHE A 21 0.70 -8.55 12.12
N VAL A 22 1.47 -8.55 13.20
CA VAL A 22 2.08 -7.32 13.73
C VAL A 22 3.58 -7.36 13.49
N THR A 23 4.09 -6.37 12.76
CA THR A 23 5.52 -6.24 12.49
C THR A 23 6.30 -5.86 13.76
N ASN A 24 7.61 -6.10 13.77
CA ASN A 24 8.46 -5.75 14.92
C ASN A 24 8.45 -4.24 15.23
N ASP A 25 8.23 -3.40 14.24
CA ASP A 25 8.11 -1.95 14.40
C ASP A 25 6.65 -1.47 14.61
N GLY A 26 5.73 -2.41 14.89
CA GLY A 26 4.39 -2.13 15.41
C GLY A 26 3.33 -1.79 14.37
N ALA A 27 3.46 -2.23 13.11
CA ALA A 27 2.38 -2.12 12.13
C ALA A 27 1.47 -3.34 12.16
N GLU A 28 0.17 -3.12 12.11
CA GLU A 28 -0.83 -4.16 11.85
C GLU A 28 -0.98 -4.34 10.35
N THR A 29 -0.85 -5.58 9.88
CA THR A 29 -0.84 -5.93 8.46
C THR A 29 -1.60 -7.21 8.22
N ASP A 30 -1.83 -7.55 6.95
CA ASP A 30 -2.31 -8.87 6.57
C ASP A 30 -1.34 -9.96 6.98
N LEU A 31 -1.86 -11.14 7.22
CA LEU A 31 -1.09 -12.30 7.66
C LEU A 31 0.02 -12.70 6.69
N ASP A 32 -0.13 -12.39 5.42
CA ASP A 32 0.82 -12.73 4.35
C ASP A 32 2.24 -12.22 4.65
N LEU A 33 2.38 -11.02 5.22
CA LEU A 33 3.70 -10.51 5.62
C LEU A 33 4.38 -11.39 6.69
N GLY A 34 3.60 -11.96 7.60
CA GLY A 34 4.11 -12.92 8.58
C GLY A 34 4.62 -14.20 7.92
N HIS A 35 3.94 -14.67 6.90
CA HIS A 35 4.42 -15.82 6.12
C HIS A 35 5.71 -15.51 5.38
N TYR A 36 5.80 -14.35 4.74
CA TYR A 36 7.02 -13.94 4.02
C TYR A 36 8.20 -13.80 4.97
N GLU A 37 8.03 -13.19 6.14
CA GLU A 37 9.05 -13.12 7.18
C GLU A 37 9.51 -14.53 7.60
N ARG A 38 8.56 -15.44 7.82
CA ARG A 38 8.87 -16.81 8.23
C ARG A 38 9.69 -17.57 7.21
N PHE A 39 9.39 -17.43 5.92
CA PHE A 39 10.07 -18.18 4.86
C PHE A 39 11.37 -17.56 4.40
N THR A 40 11.47 -16.23 4.43
CA THR A 40 12.66 -15.51 3.98
C THR A 40 13.66 -15.24 5.12
N ASN A 41 13.20 -15.33 6.36
CA ASN A 41 13.95 -14.92 7.56
C ASN A 41 14.36 -13.43 7.53
N ILE A 42 13.61 -12.61 6.78
CA ILE A 42 13.79 -11.16 6.72
C ILE A 42 12.60 -10.52 7.46
N ALA A 43 12.89 -9.71 8.47
CA ALA A 43 11.85 -9.05 9.26
C ALA A 43 11.04 -8.07 8.41
N ALA A 44 9.72 -8.23 8.42
CA ALA A 44 8.82 -7.29 7.79
C ALA A 44 8.75 -5.96 8.56
N LYS A 45 8.57 -4.87 7.84
CA LYS A 45 8.53 -3.50 8.36
C LYS A 45 7.20 -2.83 8.05
N LYS A 46 6.90 -1.74 8.75
CA LYS A 46 5.76 -0.86 8.43
C LYS A 46 5.73 -0.41 6.98
N SER A 47 6.89 -0.16 6.42
CA SER A 47 7.06 0.29 5.05
C SER A 47 6.77 -0.78 4.00
N ASP A 48 6.66 -2.05 4.39
CA ASP A 48 6.37 -3.14 3.46
C ASP A 48 4.87 -3.29 3.14
N ASN A 49 4.01 -2.53 3.82
CA ASN A 49 2.57 -2.59 3.62
C ASN A 49 1.94 -1.20 3.51
N ILE A 50 0.99 -1.06 2.59
CA ILE A 50 0.12 0.10 2.49
C ILE A 50 -1.30 -0.33 2.11
N THR A 51 -2.29 0.31 2.74
CA THR A 51 -3.71 0.13 2.42
C THR A 51 -4.25 1.34 1.67
N THR A 52 -5.36 1.18 0.95
CA THR A 52 -6.09 2.32 0.38
C THR A 52 -6.44 3.34 1.47
N GLY A 53 -6.87 2.88 2.64
CA GLY A 53 -7.20 3.77 3.77
C GLY A 53 -6.02 4.64 4.20
N LYS A 54 -4.81 4.09 4.28
CA LYS A 54 -3.59 4.87 4.57
C LYS A 54 -3.29 5.90 3.47
N ILE A 55 -3.42 5.50 2.20
CA ILE A 55 -3.17 6.38 1.05
C ILE A 55 -4.11 7.58 1.09
N TYR A 56 -5.41 7.35 1.20
CA TYR A 56 -6.41 8.41 1.22
C TYR A 56 -6.28 9.29 2.47
N SER A 57 -6.02 8.71 3.64
CA SER A 57 -5.77 9.47 4.87
C SER A 57 -4.60 10.44 4.72
N ASP A 58 -3.50 9.99 4.11
CA ASP A 58 -2.33 10.84 3.86
C ASP A 58 -2.65 11.97 2.87
N ILE A 59 -3.33 11.66 1.77
CA ILE A 59 -3.74 12.64 0.77
C ILE A 59 -4.69 13.68 1.37
N ILE A 60 -5.70 13.27 2.12
CA ILE A 60 -6.65 14.17 2.77
C ILE A 60 -5.95 15.07 3.79
N LYS A 61 -5.04 14.53 4.60
CA LYS A 61 -4.24 15.32 5.53
C LYS A 61 -3.38 16.37 4.81
N LYS A 62 -2.79 16.04 3.68
CA LYS A 62 -2.02 16.98 2.85
C LYS A 62 -2.92 18.04 2.23
N GLU A 63 -4.10 17.66 1.75
CA GLU A 63 -5.09 18.59 1.21
C GLU A 63 -5.51 19.62 2.28
N ARG A 64 -5.90 19.16 3.47
CA ARG A 64 -6.29 20.05 4.58
C ARG A 64 -5.17 20.99 5.04
N LYS A 65 -3.92 20.62 4.82
CA LYS A 65 -2.75 21.47 5.09
C LYS A 65 -2.37 22.39 3.91
N GLY A 66 -3.16 22.42 2.83
CA GLY A 66 -2.91 23.25 1.67
C GLY A 66 -1.73 22.83 0.79
N LYS A 67 -1.25 21.59 0.92
CA LYS A 67 -0.08 21.11 0.19
C LYS A 67 -0.28 21.02 -1.33
N TYR A 68 -1.52 21.00 -1.79
CA TYR A 68 -1.84 20.93 -3.21
C TYR A 68 -2.13 22.31 -3.84
N LEU A 69 -1.97 23.40 -3.08
CA LEU A 69 -2.03 24.77 -3.58
C LEU A 69 -3.33 25.09 -4.36
N GLY A 70 -4.46 24.59 -3.89
CA GLY A 70 -5.77 24.81 -4.51
C GLY A 70 -6.08 23.93 -5.73
N LYS A 71 -5.19 23.01 -6.10
CA LYS A 71 -5.47 22.05 -7.18
C LYS A 71 -6.57 21.08 -6.78
N THR A 72 -7.36 20.66 -7.75
CA THR A 72 -8.30 19.54 -7.57
C THR A 72 -7.52 18.26 -7.31
N VAL A 73 -7.77 17.62 -6.17
CA VAL A 73 -7.14 16.34 -5.81
C VAL A 73 -7.97 15.19 -6.36
N GLN A 74 -7.36 14.31 -7.13
CA GLN A 74 -8.03 13.25 -7.89
C GLN A 74 -7.30 11.91 -7.73
N VAL A 75 -7.99 10.81 -8.05
CA VAL A 75 -7.37 9.47 -8.05
C VAL A 75 -6.15 9.45 -8.97
N ILE A 76 -6.28 9.99 -10.17
CA ILE A 76 -5.17 10.24 -11.08
C ILE A 76 -4.98 11.77 -11.17
N PRO A 77 -3.81 12.32 -10.80
CA PRO A 77 -2.56 11.61 -10.46
C PRO A 77 -2.29 11.36 -8.97
N HIS A 78 -3.07 11.91 -8.03
CA HIS A 78 -2.63 12.00 -6.62
C HIS A 78 -2.57 10.65 -5.90
N VAL A 79 -3.56 9.78 -6.10
CA VAL A 79 -3.55 8.43 -5.51
C VAL A 79 -2.52 7.56 -6.21
N THR A 80 -2.49 7.58 -7.53
CA THR A 80 -1.51 6.80 -8.31
C THR A 80 -0.07 7.23 -8.04
N ASP A 81 0.19 8.52 -7.87
CA ASP A 81 1.51 9.04 -7.49
C ASP A 81 1.92 8.53 -6.11
N ARG A 82 1.01 8.55 -5.15
CA ARG A 82 1.28 8.07 -3.79
C ARG A 82 1.59 6.57 -3.76
N ILE A 83 0.90 5.78 -4.59
CA ILE A 83 1.20 4.34 -4.74
C ILE A 83 2.60 4.14 -5.35
N ARG A 84 2.95 4.88 -6.39
CA ARG A 84 4.28 4.82 -7.01
C ARG A 84 5.39 5.25 -6.06
N GLU A 85 5.15 6.27 -5.24
CA GLU A 85 6.07 6.69 -4.18
C GLU A 85 6.30 5.57 -3.18
N PHE A 86 5.24 4.87 -2.79
CA PHE A 86 5.35 3.71 -1.90
C PHE A 86 6.21 2.60 -2.51
N ILE A 87 5.96 2.24 -3.78
CA ILE A 87 6.74 1.19 -4.46
C ILE A 87 8.23 1.54 -4.50
N LYS A 88 8.57 2.82 -4.68
CA LYS A 88 9.96 3.30 -4.72
C LYS A 88 10.62 3.44 -3.35
N GLY A 89 9.81 3.58 -2.29
CA GLY A 89 10.25 4.18 -1.03
C GLY A 89 11.36 3.43 -0.31
N ASP A 90 11.36 2.10 -0.36
CA ASP A 90 12.30 1.29 0.42
C ASP A 90 13.24 0.43 -0.44
N ILE A 91 13.30 0.69 -1.74
CA ILE A 91 14.27 0.00 -2.61
C ILE A 91 15.65 0.61 -2.38
N THR A 92 16.55 -0.16 -1.82
CA THR A 92 17.93 0.28 -1.52
C THR A 92 18.97 -0.53 -2.29
N ASN A 93 19.23 -1.75 -1.87
CA ASN A 93 20.28 -2.63 -2.40
C ASN A 93 19.76 -4.02 -2.79
N GLU A 94 18.46 -4.17 -2.87
CA GLU A 94 17.83 -5.44 -3.24
C GLU A 94 18.02 -5.73 -4.72
N ASP A 95 18.43 -6.96 -5.07
CA ASP A 95 18.50 -7.43 -6.46
C ASP A 95 17.10 -7.59 -7.07
N PHE A 96 16.12 -7.93 -6.25
CA PHE A 96 14.71 -8.10 -6.64
C PHE A 96 13.77 -7.52 -5.59
N VAL A 97 12.72 -6.86 -6.06
CA VAL A 97 11.60 -6.39 -5.23
C VAL A 97 10.31 -6.96 -5.79
N ILE A 98 9.58 -7.69 -4.98
CA ILE A 98 8.29 -8.25 -5.35
C ILE A 98 7.20 -7.37 -4.78
N CYS A 99 6.36 -6.82 -5.65
CA CYS A 99 5.26 -5.96 -5.28
C CYS A 99 3.94 -6.71 -5.51
N GLU A 100 3.23 -7.01 -4.44
CA GLU A 100 1.96 -7.72 -4.47
C GLU A 100 0.79 -6.76 -4.29
N ILE A 101 -0.26 -6.93 -5.09
CA ILE A 101 -1.56 -6.28 -4.89
C ILE A 101 -2.53 -7.33 -4.38
N GLY A 102 -3.09 -7.13 -3.19
CA GLY A 102 -4.11 -7.98 -2.61
C GLY A 102 -5.47 -7.84 -3.32
N GLY A 103 -6.38 -8.76 -3.00
CA GLY A 103 -7.73 -8.77 -3.54
C GLY A 103 -7.84 -9.43 -4.92
N THR A 104 -9.03 -9.33 -5.50
CA THR A 104 -9.36 -9.94 -6.79
C THR A 104 -9.11 -8.97 -7.94
N VAL A 105 -8.43 -9.42 -8.98
CA VAL A 105 -8.23 -8.64 -10.20
C VAL A 105 -9.59 -8.32 -10.83
N GLY A 106 -9.82 -7.04 -11.14
CA GLY A 106 -11.09 -6.55 -11.68
C GLY A 106 -11.99 -5.87 -10.64
N ASP A 107 -11.70 -6.00 -9.36
CA ASP A 107 -12.41 -5.23 -8.33
C ASP A 107 -12.11 -3.73 -8.48
N ILE A 108 -13.12 -2.90 -8.26
CA ILE A 108 -13.00 -1.45 -8.43
C ILE A 108 -11.95 -0.85 -7.50
N GLU A 109 -11.77 -1.40 -6.31
CA GLU A 109 -10.78 -0.96 -5.34
C GLU A 109 -9.35 -1.15 -5.82
N SER A 110 -9.11 -2.15 -6.68
CA SER A 110 -7.78 -2.47 -7.21
C SER A 110 -7.34 -1.58 -8.38
N LEU A 111 -8.28 -0.90 -9.05
CA LEU A 111 -8.01 -0.14 -10.26
C LEU A 111 -6.91 0.92 -10.11
N PRO A 112 -6.87 1.75 -9.04
CA PRO A 112 -5.80 2.73 -8.86
C PRO A 112 -4.41 2.08 -8.72
N PHE A 113 -4.32 0.91 -8.13
CA PHE A 113 -3.07 0.15 -7.98
C PHE A 113 -2.58 -0.38 -9.31
N VAL A 114 -3.47 -0.98 -10.10
CA VAL A 114 -3.15 -1.48 -11.44
C VAL A 114 -2.69 -0.33 -12.34
N GLU A 115 -3.37 0.82 -12.31
CA GLU A 115 -2.98 2.01 -13.07
C GLU A 115 -1.62 2.55 -12.60
N ALA A 116 -1.38 2.59 -11.30
CA ALA A 116 -0.09 3.02 -10.76
C ALA A 116 1.06 2.13 -11.23
N ILE A 117 0.85 0.81 -11.27
CA ILE A 117 1.85 -0.14 -11.77
C ILE A 117 2.08 0.06 -13.27
N ARG A 118 1.02 0.25 -14.07
CA ARG A 118 1.16 0.56 -15.49
C ARG A 118 2.02 1.81 -15.72
N GLN A 119 1.75 2.87 -14.96
CA GLN A 119 2.55 4.10 -15.01
C GLN A 119 3.99 3.86 -14.56
N PHE A 120 4.18 3.07 -13.50
CA PHE A 120 5.50 2.76 -12.96
C PHE A 120 6.34 1.98 -13.98
N SER A 121 5.76 0.98 -14.65
CA SER A 121 6.43 0.23 -15.72
C SER A 121 6.98 1.15 -16.81
N ASN A 122 6.20 2.16 -17.21
CA ASN A 122 6.64 3.12 -18.23
C ASN A 122 7.77 4.07 -17.75
N LEU A 123 7.95 4.21 -16.44
CA LEU A 123 8.98 5.08 -15.87
C LEU A 123 10.32 4.36 -15.70
N VAL A 124 10.29 3.07 -15.46
CA VAL A 124 11.52 2.29 -15.18
C VAL A 124 12.04 1.53 -16.40
N GLY A 125 11.29 1.48 -17.51
CA GLY A 125 11.69 0.91 -18.79
C GLY A 125 11.27 -0.53 -18.94
#